data_20bf8bd042cb31d66bb3fc6560df4f3b
#
_entry.id   20bf8bd042cb31d66bb3fc6560df4f3b
#
_cell.length_a   1.000
_cell.length_b   1.000
_cell.length_c   1.000
_cell.angle_alpha   90.00
_cell.angle_beta   90.00
_cell.angle_gamma   90.00
#
_symmetry.space_group_name_H-M   'P 1'
#
loop_
_entity.id
_entity.type
_entity.pdbx_description
1 polymer ?
#
loop_
_entity_poly.entity_id
_entity_poly.type
_entity_poly.pdbx_seq_one_letter_code
_entity_poly.pdbx_strand_id
1 'polypeptide(L)'
;TGDVEIHIVGLAASAASVIAQAGHSRISPTALFMVHNVSGSAAGDFHDMQQEAEILQTANKAVAAAYLEKTGKTMEELLGIMDAETWMDAQKAVEYGFVDEVMFASAPTLTNGIGVLSAQTIHKLKDLLPARGEESAEVKTVTAKLKLLRLKGEMKDEV
;
A
#
# COMPACT_ATOMS: atom_id res chain seq x y z
N THR A 1 -12.89 -25.81 -3.05
CA THR A 1 -12.79 -24.39 -3.41
C THR A 1 -12.60 -23.64 -2.10
N GLY A 2 -11.38 -23.15 -1.86
CA GLY A 2 -11.08 -22.29 -0.70
C GLY A 2 -11.28 -20.82 -1.07
N ASP A 3 -11.47 -19.98 -0.07
CA ASP A 3 -11.48 -18.53 -0.25
C ASP A 3 -10.10 -18.07 -0.71
N VAL A 4 -10.06 -17.22 -1.74
CA VAL A 4 -8.83 -16.63 -2.26
C VAL A 4 -8.68 -15.21 -1.72
N GLU A 5 -7.58 -14.96 -1.03
CA GLU A 5 -7.19 -13.62 -0.59
C GLU A 5 -6.00 -13.13 -1.45
N ILE A 6 -6.09 -11.91 -1.95
CA ILE A 6 -5.12 -11.34 -2.87
C ILE A 6 -4.42 -10.16 -2.20
N HIS A 7 -3.10 -10.24 -2.08
CA HIS A 7 -2.27 -9.19 -1.50
C HIS A 7 -1.46 -8.48 -2.57
N ILE A 8 -1.75 -7.20 -2.79
CA ILE A 8 -1.03 -6.33 -3.71
C ILE A 8 0.05 -5.60 -2.93
N VAL A 9 1.29 -6.10 -3.01
CA VAL A 9 2.40 -5.58 -2.18
C VAL A 9 3.29 -4.58 -2.89
N GLY A 10 3.15 -4.41 -4.21
CA GLY A 10 3.98 -3.49 -5.00
C GLY A 10 3.22 -2.87 -6.17
N LEU A 11 2.88 -3.66 -7.19
CA LEU A 11 2.20 -3.19 -8.39
C LEU A 11 1.22 -4.25 -8.89
N ALA A 12 -0.02 -3.84 -9.11
CA ALA A 12 -1.01 -4.61 -9.87
C ALA A 12 -1.44 -3.78 -11.10
N ALA A 13 -0.81 -4.01 -12.23
CA ALA A 13 -1.08 -3.30 -13.46
C ALA A 13 -1.51 -4.24 -14.58
N SER A 14 -2.36 -3.77 -15.51
CA SER A 14 -2.77 -4.53 -16.68
C SER A 14 -3.39 -5.89 -16.30
N ALA A 15 -2.87 -7.00 -16.77
CA ALA A 15 -3.37 -8.34 -16.43
C ALA A 15 -3.40 -8.62 -14.92
N ALA A 16 -2.44 -8.09 -14.15
CA ALA A 16 -2.44 -8.24 -12.69
C ALA A 16 -3.62 -7.53 -12.02
N SER A 17 -4.11 -6.43 -12.58
CA SER A 17 -5.31 -5.76 -12.08
C SER A 17 -6.58 -6.58 -12.28
N VAL A 18 -6.65 -7.37 -13.36
CA VAL A 18 -7.74 -8.33 -13.61
C VAL A 18 -7.67 -9.49 -12.62
N ILE A 19 -6.47 -10.04 -12.38
CA ILE A 19 -6.27 -11.12 -11.40
C ILE A 19 -6.71 -10.66 -10.00
N ALA A 20 -6.50 -9.41 -9.66
CA ALA A 20 -6.91 -8.83 -8.37
C ALA A 20 -8.44 -8.83 -8.14
N GLN A 21 -9.25 -9.09 -9.18
CA GLN A 21 -10.71 -9.24 -9.06
C GLN A 21 -11.16 -10.64 -8.62
N ALA A 22 -10.25 -11.63 -8.64
CA ALA A 22 -10.62 -13.04 -8.43
C ALA A 22 -11.00 -13.38 -6.97
N GLY A 23 -10.81 -12.48 -6.02
CA GLY A 23 -11.14 -12.70 -4.61
C GLY A 23 -11.07 -11.43 -3.79
N HIS A 24 -11.13 -11.57 -2.46
CA HIS A 24 -10.93 -10.44 -1.56
C HIS A 24 -9.51 -9.91 -1.68
N SER A 25 -9.36 -8.61 -1.98
CA SER A 25 -8.06 -8.02 -2.29
C SER A 25 -7.69 -6.91 -1.31
N ARG A 26 -6.41 -6.92 -0.93
CA ARG A 26 -5.80 -5.94 -0.01
C ARG A 26 -4.57 -5.33 -0.67
N ILE A 27 -4.43 -4.02 -0.60
CA ILE A 27 -3.31 -3.30 -1.20
C ILE A 27 -2.40 -2.67 -0.14
N SER A 28 -1.09 -2.82 -0.31
CA SER A 28 -0.11 -2.12 0.52
C SER A 28 -0.24 -0.60 0.35
N PRO A 29 -0.06 0.22 1.41
CA PRO A 29 -0.13 1.68 1.30
C PRO A 29 0.84 2.29 0.28
N THR A 30 1.91 1.58 -0.07
CA THR A 30 2.94 2.01 -1.02
C THR A 30 2.81 1.37 -2.40
N ALA A 31 1.83 0.49 -2.58
CA ALA A 31 1.60 -0.18 -3.85
C ALA A 31 0.79 0.68 -4.82
N LEU A 32 0.94 0.39 -6.11
CA LEU A 32 0.20 1.04 -7.19
C LEU A 32 -0.75 0.04 -7.85
N PHE A 33 -1.83 0.57 -8.36
CA PHE A 33 -2.80 -0.14 -9.17
C PHE A 33 -2.99 0.59 -10.50
N MET A 34 -3.10 -0.15 -11.65
CA MET A 34 -3.29 0.49 -12.93
C MET A 34 -4.18 -0.34 -13.84
N VAL A 35 -5.08 0.36 -14.51
CA VAL A 35 -5.95 -0.19 -15.55
C VAL A 35 -5.78 0.58 -16.85
N HIS A 36 -5.75 -0.13 -17.95
CA HIS A 36 -5.63 0.44 -19.28
C HIS A 36 -6.27 -0.46 -20.34
N ASN A 37 -6.35 0.04 -21.57
CA ASN A 37 -6.82 -0.73 -22.71
C ASN A 37 -5.87 -1.87 -23.07
N VAL A 38 -6.44 -2.94 -23.58
CA VAL A 38 -5.65 -4.00 -24.20
C VAL A 38 -4.92 -3.42 -25.41
N SER A 39 -3.63 -3.72 -25.50
CA SER A 39 -2.80 -3.29 -26.61
C SER A 39 -2.30 -4.49 -27.42
N GLY A 40 -2.16 -4.29 -28.71
CA GLY A 40 -1.67 -5.27 -29.66
C GLY A 40 -0.86 -4.62 -30.79
N SER A 41 -0.43 -5.41 -31.74
CA SER A 41 0.20 -4.95 -32.96
C SER A 41 -0.29 -5.78 -34.12
N ALA A 42 -0.54 -5.13 -35.24
CA ALA A 42 -0.94 -5.77 -36.49
C ALA A 42 -0.03 -5.33 -37.65
N ALA A 43 0.08 -6.18 -38.65
CA ALA A 43 0.75 -5.88 -39.89
C ALA A 43 -0.06 -6.46 -41.06
N GLY A 44 -0.30 -5.67 -42.09
CA GLY A 44 -1.12 -6.08 -43.24
C GLY A 44 -1.69 -4.86 -43.96
N ASP A 45 -2.79 -5.06 -44.67
CA ASP A 45 -3.51 -3.99 -45.29
C ASP A 45 -4.53 -3.30 -44.36
N PHE A 46 -5.32 -2.38 -44.88
CA PHE A 46 -6.27 -1.65 -44.02
C PHE A 46 -7.39 -2.53 -43.44
N HIS A 47 -7.72 -3.64 -44.08
CA HIS A 47 -8.70 -4.60 -43.59
C HIS A 47 -8.14 -5.33 -42.34
N ASP A 48 -6.85 -5.70 -42.38
CA ASP A 48 -6.17 -6.35 -41.24
C ASP A 48 -6.11 -5.40 -40.06
N MET A 49 -5.82 -4.10 -40.31
CA MET A 49 -5.82 -3.08 -39.24
C MET A 49 -7.20 -2.88 -38.62
N GLN A 50 -8.26 -2.85 -39.48
CA GLN A 50 -9.62 -2.70 -38.97
C GLN A 50 -10.06 -3.92 -38.15
N GLN A 51 -9.75 -5.11 -38.62
CA GLN A 51 -10.04 -6.34 -37.87
C GLN A 51 -9.34 -6.37 -36.53
N GLU A 52 -8.06 -6.00 -36.46
CA GLU A 52 -7.34 -5.93 -35.19
C GLU A 52 -7.96 -4.90 -34.23
N ALA A 53 -8.35 -3.74 -34.73
CA ALA A 53 -9.03 -2.73 -33.92
C ALA A 53 -10.34 -3.27 -33.33
N GLU A 54 -11.13 -4.03 -34.06
CA GLU A 54 -12.36 -4.67 -33.57
C GLU A 54 -12.08 -5.76 -32.52
N ILE A 55 -11.00 -6.53 -32.70
CA ILE A 55 -10.53 -7.51 -31.71
C ILE A 55 -10.15 -6.84 -30.41
N LEU A 56 -9.34 -5.75 -30.46
CA LEU A 56 -8.91 -5.00 -29.28
C LEU A 56 -10.10 -4.35 -28.56
N GLN A 57 -11.08 -3.82 -29.28
CA GLN A 57 -12.30 -3.29 -28.67
C GLN A 57 -13.11 -4.38 -27.97
N THR A 58 -13.18 -5.56 -28.56
CA THR A 58 -13.86 -6.72 -27.95
C THR A 58 -13.13 -7.17 -26.69
N ALA A 59 -11.79 -7.24 -26.75
CA ALA A 59 -10.96 -7.59 -25.61
C ALA A 59 -11.09 -6.55 -24.48
N ASN A 60 -11.15 -5.25 -24.79
CA ASN A 60 -11.39 -4.18 -23.80
C ASN A 60 -12.71 -4.39 -23.05
N LYS A 61 -13.80 -4.71 -23.76
CA LYS A 61 -15.09 -5.01 -23.14
C LYS A 61 -15.02 -6.22 -22.22
N ALA A 62 -14.29 -7.28 -22.62
CA ALA A 62 -14.10 -8.47 -21.82
C ALA A 62 -13.29 -8.19 -20.55
N VAL A 63 -12.24 -7.37 -20.66
CA VAL A 63 -11.44 -6.94 -19.50
C VAL A 63 -12.27 -6.04 -18.57
N ALA A 64 -13.00 -5.06 -19.12
CA ALA A 64 -13.87 -4.19 -18.33
C ALA A 64 -14.95 -4.97 -17.59
N ALA A 65 -15.48 -6.05 -18.19
CA ALA A 65 -16.46 -6.92 -17.54
C ALA A 65 -15.94 -7.57 -16.25
N ALA A 66 -14.63 -7.83 -16.15
CA ALA A 66 -14.01 -8.36 -14.93
C ALA A 66 -14.06 -7.37 -13.76
N TYR A 67 -14.16 -6.09 -14.03
CA TYR A 67 -14.20 -5.04 -13.00
C TYR A 67 -15.63 -4.69 -12.54
N LEU A 68 -16.66 -5.04 -13.31
CA LEU A 68 -18.05 -4.60 -13.07
C LEU A 68 -18.55 -4.98 -11.67
N GLU A 69 -18.40 -6.26 -11.30
CA GLU A 69 -18.98 -6.80 -10.07
C GLU A 69 -18.37 -6.11 -8.83
N LYS A 70 -17.06 -5.95 -8.82
CA LYS A 70 -16.34 -5.43 -7.67
C LYS A 70 -16.46 -3.92 -7.54
N THR A 71 -16.36 -3.19 -8.66
CA THR A 71 -16.39 -1.72 -8.64
C THR A 71 -17.80 -1.15 -8.53
N GLY A 72 -18.82 -1.90 -8.95
CA GLY A 72 -20.20 -1.40 -9.08
C GLY A 72 -20.37 -0.29 -10.13
N LYS A 73 -19.34 -0.02 -10.95
CA LYS A 73 -19.36 0.99 -12.02
C LYS A 73 -20.07 0.47 -13.26
N THR A 74 -20.47 1.39 -14.14
CA THR A 74 -21.00 1.03 -15.46
C THR A 74 -19.88 0.61 -16.42
N MET A 75 -20.26 -0.12 -17.48
CA MET A 75 -19.32 -0.48 -18.55
C MET A 75 -18.68 0.77 -19.20
N GLU A 76 -19.47 1.82 -19.40
CA GLU A 76 -19.02 3.08 -20.00
C GLU A 76 -17.97 3.79 -19.12
N GLU A 77 -18.22 3.87 -17.81
CA GLU A 77 -17.27 4.44 -16.85
C GLU A 77 -15.96 3.65 -16.83
N LEU A 78 -16.03 2.32 -16.83
CA LEU A 78 -14.85 1.46 -16.80
C LEU A 78 -14.03 1.60 -18.09
N LEU A 79 -14.67 1.60 -19.23
CA LEU A 79 -13.98 1.84 -20.51
C LEU A 79 -13.30 3.22 -20.52
N GLY A 80 -13.97 4.27 -20.02
CA GLY A 80 -13.37 5.60 -19.89
C GLY A 80 -12.16 5.65 -18.94
N ILE A 81 -12.19 4.89 -17.86
CA ILE A 81 -11.06 4.76 -16.91
C ILE A 81 -9.89 4.02 -17.59
N MET A 82 -10.17 2.99 -18.39
CA MET A 82 -9.17 2.24 -19.15
C MET A 82 -8.59 3.08 -20.31
N ASP A 83 -9.42 3.83 -21.04
CA ASP A 83 -8.99 4.74 -22.11
C ASP A 83 -8.00 5.80 -21.61
N ALA A 84 -8.18 6.25 -20.36
CA ALA A 84 -7.32 7.24 -19.73
C ALA A 84 -6.00 6.65 -19.18
N GLU A 85 -5.77 5.34 -19.27
CA GLU A 85 -4.64 4.66 -18.62
C GLU A 85 -4.51 5.12 -17.16
N THR A 86 -5.44 4.69 -16.34
CA THR A 86 -5.58 5.26 -14.98
C THR A 86 -4.67 4.56 -13.97
N TRP A 87 -3.73 5.34 -13.45
CA TRP A 87 -2.87 4.96 -12.33
C TRP A 87 -3.49 5.39 -11.00
N MET A 88 -3.44 4.53 -10.02
CA MET A 88 -4.05 4.72 -8.71
C MET A 88 -3.08 4.35 -7.61
N ASP A 89 -3.02 5.16 -6.55
CA ASP A 89 -2.46 4.77 -5.27
C ASP A 89 -3.45 3.84 -4.53
N ALA A 90 -3.03 3.36 -3.37
CA ALA A 90 -3.82 2.42 -2.58
C ALA A 90 -5.21 2.97 -2.18
N GLN A 91 -5.28 4.25 -1.81
CA GLN A 91 -6.54 4.87 -1.38
C GLN A 91 -7.51 5.02 -2.55
N LYS A 92 -7.02 5.51 -3.68
CA LYS A 92 -7.80 5.70 -4.90
C LYS A 92 -8.29 4.37 -5.48
N ALA A 93 -7.47 3.31 -5.39
CA ALA A 93 -7.86 1.98 -5.84
C ALA A 93 -9.05 1.43 -5.03
N VAL A 94 -9.07 1.67 -3.71
CA VAL A 94 -10.20 1.32 -2.83
C VAL A 94 -11.40 2.24 -3.08
N GLU A 95 -11.20 3.56 -3.20
CA GLU A 95 -12.27 4.53 -3.49
C GLU A 95 -12.99 4.19 -4.81
N TYR A 96 -12.24 3.75 -5.82
CA TYR A 96 -12.80 3.35 -7.11
C TYR A 96 -13.43 1.95 -7.11
N GLY A 97 -13.24 1.19 -6.03
CA GLY A 97 -13.79 -0.15 -5.85
C GLY A 97 -12.99 -1.27 -6.53
N PHE A 98 -11.79 -0.99 -7.07
CA PHE A 98 -10.95 -2.02 -7.67
C PHE A 98 -10.29 -2.95 -6.64
N VAL A 99 -10.14 -2.46 -5.41
CA VAL A 99 -9.54 -3.18 -4.27
C VAL A 99 -10.43 -3.01 -3.06
N ASP A 100 -10.52 -4.03 -2.19
CA ASP A 100 -11.45 -4.01 -1.06
C ASP A 100 -10.94 -3.17 0.11
N GLU A 101 -9.64 -3.26 0.43
CA GLU A 101 -9.09 -2.52 1.57
C GLU A 101 -7.58 -2.23 1.44
N VAL A 102 -7.13 -1.19 2.12
CA VAL A 102 -5.70 -0.91 2.28
C VAL A 102 -5.16 -1.72 3.45
N MET A 103 -4.06 -2.46 3.24
CA MET A 103 -3.37 -3.20 4.29
C MET A 103 -2.90 -2.24 5.39
N PHE A 104 -2.91 -2.72 6.63
CA PHE A 104 -2.40 -1.96 7.78
C PHE A 104 -3.14 -0.64 8.06
N ALA A 105 -4.33 -0.43 7.48
CA ALA A 105 -5.14 0.76 7.72
C ALA A 105 -5.51 0.93 9.20
N SER A 106 -5.46 -0.15 9.98
CA SER A 106 -5.64 -0.14 11.44
C SER A 106 -4.31 0.05 12.21
N ALA A 107 -3.16 0.05 11.52
CA ALA A 107 -1.88 0.40 12.14
C ALA A 107 -1.79 1.92 12.32
N PRO A 108 -1.31 2.42 13.48
CA PRO A 108 -1.11 3.84 13.65
C PRO A 108 -0.19 4.35 12.53
N THR A 109 -0.67 5.32 11.77
CA THR A 109 0.08 5.95 10.70
C THR A 109 1.40 6.48 11.29
N LEU A 110 2.52 5.86 10.92
CA LEU A 110 3.82 6.47 11.13
C LEU A 110 3.90 7.65 10.15
N THR A 111 3.38 8.78 10.57
CA THR A 111 3.57 10.01 9.82
C THR A 111 5.06 10.34 9.84
N ASN A 112 5.69 10.48 8.65
CA ASN A 112 7.05 11.00 8.47
C ASN A 112 7.17 12.48 8.88
N GLY A 113 6.41 12.90 9.86
CA GLY A 113 6.51 14.19 10.52
C GLY A 113 6.98 13.95 11.94
N ILE A 114 8.02 14.67 12.34
CA ILE A 114 8.51 14.74 13.71
C ILE A 114 7.32 14.67 14.69
N GLY A 115 7.09 13.45 15.20
CA GLY A 115 6.54 13.17 16.50
C GLY A 115 5.24 13.84 16.93
N VAL A 116 4.10 13.38 16.43
CA VAL A 116 2.92 13.33 17.31
C VAL A 116 2.36 11.92 17.30
N LEU A 117 2.79 11.12 18.25
CA LEU A 117 2.14 9.86 18.56
C LEU A 117 0.68 10.15 18.93
N SER A 118 -0.28 9.34 18.44
CA SER A 118 -1.67 9.50 18.83
C SER A 118 -1.80 9.41 20.34
N ALA A 119 -2.80 10.09 20.92
CA ALA A 119 -3.05 10.03 22.37
C ALA A 119 -3.18 8.59 22.89
N GLN A 120 -3.76 7.69 22.08
CA GLN A 120 -3.89 6.26 22.42
C GLN A 120 -2.54 5.52 22.41
N THR A 121 -1.65 5.86 21.48
CA THR A 121 -0.28 5.29 21.40
C THR A 121 0.57 5.81 22.57
N ILE A 122 0.42 7.08 22.92
CA ILE A 122 1.08 7.68 24.10
C ILE A 122 0.59 7.00 25.39
N HIS A 123 -0.71 6.72 25.50
CA HIS A 123 -1.26 6.01 26.66
C HIS A 123 -0.71 4.59 26.77
N LYS A 124 -0.71 3.82 25.70
CA LYS A 124 -0.12 2.46 25.66
C LYS A 124 1.37 2.45 25.97
N LEU A 125 2.12 3.44 25.48
CA LEU A 125 3.55 3.57 25.78
C LEU A 125 3.79 3.98 27.25
N LYS A 126 2.92 4.81 27.83
CA LYS A 126 2.99 5.15 29.26
C LYS A 126 2.76 3.94 30.16
N ASP A 127 1.86 3.04 29.75
CA ASP A 127 1.56 1.80 30.51
C ASP A 127 2.66 0.75 30.37
N LEU A 128 3.48 0.84 29.30
CA LEU A 128 4.62 -0.07 29.06
C LEU A 128 5.96 0.48 29.60
N LEU A 129 6.03 1.77 29.90
CA LEU A 129 7.21 2.37 30.51
C LEU A 129 7.08 2.30 32.04
N PRO A 130 8.08 1.81 32.76
CA PRO A 130 8.06 1.86 34.21
C PRO A 130 7.87 3.30 34.69
N ALA A 131 7.05 3.49 35.69
CA ALA A 131 6.74 4.82 36.24
C ALA A 131 8.02 5.60 36.48
N ARG A 132 8.07 6.83 35.92
CA ARG A 132 9.22 7.75 36.03
C ARG A 132 9.48 8.05 37.51
N GLY A 133 10.36 7.28 38.13
CA GLY A 133 10.68 7.40 39.55
C GLY A 133 11.47 6.22 40.09
N GLU A 134 11.44 5.07 39.43
CA GLU A 134 12.26 3.92 39.83
C GLU A 134 13.36 3.68 38.80
N GLU A 135 14.45 4.46 38.91
CA GLU A 135 15.71 4.00 38.33
C GLU A 135 16.03 2.63 38.90
N SER A 136 16.11 1.60 38.05
CA SER A 136 16.51 0.27 38.49
C SER A 136 17.82 0.38 39.27
N ALA A 137 18.02 -0.47 40.24
CA ALA A 137 19.23 -0.49 41.06
C ALA A 137 20.50 -0.60 40.19
N GLU A 138 20.40 -1.23 39.01
CA GLU A 138 21.46 -1.33 38.01
C GLU A 138 21.79 0.03 37.35
N VAL A 139 20.78 0.81 36.97
CA VAL A 139 20.98 2.15 36.34
C VAL A 139 21.61 3.09 37.37
N LYS A 140 21.17 3.07 38.64
CA LYS A 140 21.79 3.83 39.76
C LYS A 140 23.25 3.45 39.96
N THR A 141 23.56 2.16 39.87
CA THR A 141 24.91 1.64 40.06
C THR A 141 25.83 2.04 38.89
N VAL A 142 25.33 2.00 37.62
CA VAL A 142 26.09 2.42 36.43
C VAL A 142 26.31 3.93 36.46
N THR A 143 25.30 4.72 36.78
CA THR A 143 25.40 6.17 36.89
C THR A 143 26.38 6.61 37.98
N ALA A 144 26.37 5.93 39.15
CA ALA A 144 27.32 6.16 40.22
C ALA A 144 28.76 5.79 39.82
N LYS A 145 28.95 4.67 39.10
CA LYS A 145 30.28 4.27 38.56
C LYS A 145 30.80 5.28 37.53
N LEU A 146 29.97 5.74 36.61
CA LEU A 146 30.33 6.75 35.62
C LEU A 146 30.73 8.08 36.26
N LYS A 147 30.01 8.48 37.32
CA LYS A 147 30.31 9.71 38.07
C LYS A 147 31.65 9.59 38.81
N LEU A 148 31.96 8.41 39.35
CA LEU A 148 33.21 8.12 40.03
C LEU A 148 34.42 8.09 39.07
N LEU A 149 34.24 7.54 37.86
CA LEU A 149 35.28 7.54 36.79
C LEU A 149 35.57 8.94 36.28
N ARG A 150 34.54 9.79 36.14
CA ARG A 150 34.73 11.21 35.79
C ARG A 150 35.50 11.99 36.86
N LEU A 151 35.20 11.72 38.14
CA LEU A 151 35.91 12.36 39.26
C LEU A 151 37.37 11.91 39.38
N LYS A 152 37.68 10.70 38.89
CA LYS A 152 39.07 10.18 38.87
C LYS A 152 39.87 10.61 37.62
N GLY A 153 39.25 11.34 36.70
CA GLY A 153 39.96 11.81 35.50
C GLY A 153 40.33 10.71 34.51
N GLU A 154 39.71 9.53 34.58
CA GLU A 154 40.02 8.38 33.72
C GLU A 154 39.25 8.38 32.41
N MET A 155 38.29 9.31 32.21
CA MET A 155 37.62 9.55 30.92
C MET A 155 38.11 10.86 30.32
N LYS A 156 38.86 10.75 29.21
CA LYS A 156 39.09 11.88 28.30
C LYS A 156 37.83 12.10 27.49
N ASP A 157 37.43 13.38 27.34
CA ASP A 157 36.39 13.77 26.39
C ASP A 157 36.88 13.47 24.98
N GLU A 158 36.39 12.38 24.35
CA GLU A 158 36.46 12.25 22.91
C GLU A 158 35.23 12.98 22.33
N VAL A 159 35.54 14.03 21.57
CA VAL A 159 34.63 14.88 20.80
C VAL A 159 34.04 14.09 19.64
#